data_b95b0d4a3021639018a50b50f4da4755
#
_entry.id   b95b0d4a3021639018a50b50f4da4755
#
_cell.length_a   1.000
_cell.length_b   1.000
_cell.length_c   1.000
_cell.angle_alpha   90.00
_cell.angle_beta   90.00
_cell.angle_gamma   90.00
#
_symmetry.space_group_name_H-M   'P 1'
#
loop_
_entity.id
_entity.type
_entity.pdbx_description
1 polymer ?
#
loop_
_entity_poly.entity_id
_entity_poly.type
_entity_poly.pdbx_seq_one_letter_code
_entity_poly.pdbx_strand_id
1 'polypeptide(L)'
;MEEALYNTYQEKIILTKEQQACLNYTGHKTLMVKGLAGAGKSLIIQILAKKLLSEYSSGKKNKVAIFTYSNTLNSATKEVLQINGEKEDYITVTTLTSYIINVYKAINGPKIKIYSDPLYTKIRKEVIQEALDTHQKSFGFHRFHNLELQFWLDEIDWMKSMNVSVDDLNYYLGLSRKGRGNKVRMSASDRLTAFEIYKNYNAIMRRRNIGQWLDLSLYLVHHAAEIPDKYKFDHILIDEAQDFSLVQLMAAMLFFRKDMVIAMDINQRLFNMQWTSKLLGIETTTKKLTKSMRTTKQIDELAESIRKNNDALLDEDDKSLRAVPEKEGPLPQLIHFDDPFAEKKYVIQQIKAWLNQKADITIGIIASKNNQINTFAEWMTDAGIHHEIIRKDSTFSATSSGVKIVNVFNAKGLEFTRVIIPQFIQGNFPFHVHHTDEEEHQLFLSKCRNMIYVAMTRAKFSLLLTYTGQNGSQFIGEMPPNLYKTTGELPFAGADNCKKRINDIIIPPVKMKEKPESGGKDLKTYFQSKGLEVIDKRTAGGCLWIIGEKKQLSPIVKEAEQLYGAYGQFSSGGSATKRRPGWYTKCKK
;
A
#
# COMPACT_ATOMS: atom_id res chain seq x y z
N MET A 1 37.12 13.53 13.46
CA MET A 1 36.29 12.92 14.53
C MET A 1 35.09 12.28 13.86
N GLU A 2 34.99 10.96 13.90
CA GLU A 2 33.75 10.27 13.46
C GLU A 2 32.65 10.64 14.45
N GLU A 3 31.73 11.49 14.02
CA GLU A 3 30.49 11.75 14.77
C GLU A 3 29.74 10.42 14.88
N ALA A 4 29.50 9.96 16.11
CA ALA A 4 28.77 8.73 16.34
C ALA A 4 27.34 8.90 15.79
N LEU A 5 26.98 8.07 14.81
CA LEU A 5 25.63 8.04 14.25
C LEU A 5 24.69 7.33 15.23
N TYR A 6 23.57 7.95 15.54
CA TYR A 6 22.53 7.37 16.38
C TYR A 6 21.25 7.20 15.57
N ASN A 7 20.52 6.11 15.83
CA ASN A 7 19.20 5.93 15.29
C ASN A 7 18.17 6.80 16.07
N THR A 8 16.92 6.79 15.64
CA THR A 8 15.80 7.49 16.31
C THR A 8 15.59 7.11 17.78
N TYR A 9 16.16 6.00 18.24
CA TYR A 9 16.11 5.51 19.63
C TYR A 9 17.42 5.77 20.39
N GLN A 10 18.28 6.65 19.90
CA GLN A 10 19.61 6.97 20.48
C GLN A 10 20.59 5.77 20.56
N GLU A 11 20.32 4.71 19.81
CA GLU A 11 21.26 3.59 19.71
C GLU A 11 22.36 3.91 18.68
N LYS A 12 23.62 3.60 19.03
CA LYS A 12 24.76 3.79 18.14
C LYS A 12 24.63 2.93 16.89
N ILE A 13 24.62 3.57 15.72
CA ILE A 13 24.55 2.87 14.43
C ILE A 13 25.95 2.40 14.05
N ILE A 14 26.12 1.10 13.87
CA ILE A 14 27.33 0.49 13.30
C ILE A 14 27.04 0.16 11.83
N LEU A 15 27.74 0.86 10.94
CA LEU A 15 27.57 0.65 9.50
C LEU A 15 28.25 -0.63 9.03
N THR A 16 27.60 -1.39 8.18
CA THR A 16 28.22 -2.54 7.50
C THR A 16 29.25 -2.06 6.47
N LYS A 17 30.19 -2.94 6.07
CA LYS A 17 31.17 -2.63 5.00
C LYS A 17 30.48 -2.20 3.70
N GLU A 18 29.35 -2.81 3.34
CA GLU A 18 28.57 -2.47 2.16
C GLU A 18 27.97 -1.06 2.25
N GLN A 19 27.44 -0.70 3.42
CA GLN A 19 26.92 0.65 3.69
C GLN A 19 28.03 1.69 3.64
N GLN A 20 29.18 1.42 4.26
CA GLN A 20 30.36 2.29 4.17
C GLN A 20 30.83 2.48 2.72
N ALA A 21 30.82 1.40 1.90
CA ALA A 21 31.18 1.48 0.49
C ALA A 21 30.22 2.36 -0.33
N CYS A 22 28.95 2.49 0.09
CA CYS A 22 28.02 3.46 -0.51
C CYS A 22 28.37 4.89 -0.12
N LEU A 23 28.69 5.14 1.16
CA LEU A 23 28.99 6.48 1.68
C LEU A 23 30.33 7.02 1.17
N ASN A 24 31.26 6.13 0.84
CA ASN A 24 32.58 6.46 0.33
C ASN A 24 32.64 6.49 -1.22
N TYR A 25 31.47 6.37 -1.87
CA TYR A 25 31.45 6.45 -3.33
C TYR A 25 31.69 7.88 -3.81
N THR A 26 32.71 8.04 -4.65
CA THR A 26 33.15 9.33 -5.23
C THR A 26 33.17 9.31 -6.76
N GLY A 27 32.55 8.31 -7.38
CA GLY A 27 32.53 8.20 -8.84
C GLY A 27 31.56 9.19 -9.49
N HIS A 28 31.73 9.43 -10.79
CA HIS A 28 30.92 10.38 -11.58
C HIS A 28 29.61 9.78 -12.11
N LYS A 29 29.33 8.47 -11.85
CA LYS A 29 28.12 7.80 -12.29
C LYS A 29 27.05 7.88 -11.20
N THR A 30 25.78 7.81 -11.58
CA THR A 30 24.70 7.72 -10.61
C THR A 30 24.90 6.52 -9.69
N LEU A 31 24.93 6.74 -8.38
CA LEU A 31 24.99 5.67 -7.39
C LEU A 31 23.61 5.01 -7.26
N MET A 32 23.55 3.71 -7.56
CA MET A 32 22.35 2.90 -7.37
C MET A 32 22.55 1.96 -6.18
N VAL A 33 21.79 2.19 -5.10
CA VAL A 33 21.82 1.36 -3.88
C VAL A 33 20.66 0.37 -3.96
N LYS A 34 20.95 -0.88 -4.23
CA LYS A 34 19.97 -1.98 -4.22
C LYS A 34 20.03 -2.73 -2.89
N GLY A 35 18.90 -2.97 -2.26
CA GLY A 35 18.84 -3.75 -1.01
C GLY A 35 17.42 -4.12 -0.65
N LEU A 36 17.26 -5.22 0.06
CA LEU A 36 15.94 -5.66 0.54
C LEU A 36 15.46 -4.84 1.75
N ALA A 37 14.29 -5.21 2.27
CA ALA A 37 13.72 -4.60 3.46
C ALA A 37 14.73 -4.60 4.61
N GLY A 38 14.89 -3.44 5.27
CA GLY A 38 15.77 -3.33 6.44
C GLY A 38 17.28 -3.32 6.16
N ALA A 39 17.72 -3.31 4.90
CA ALA A 39 19.13 -3.23 4.56
C ALA A 39 19.78 -1.85 4.80
N GLY A 40 19.02 -0.85 5.24
CA GLY A 40 19.52 0.48 5.57
C GLY A 40 19.59 1.45 4.39
N LYS A 41 18.83 1.24 3.33
CA LYS A 41 18.79 2.15 2.16
C LYS A 41 18.47 3.59 2.53
N SER A 42 17.37 3.82 3.27
CA SER A 42 16.98 5.16 3.73
C SER A 42 18.00 5.77 4.68
N LEU A 43 18.67 4.96 5.50
CA LEU A 43 19.78 5.41 6.33
C LEU A 43 20.95 5.95 5.47
N ILE A 44 21.32 5.24 4.41
CA ILE A 44 22.35 5.69 3.46
C ILE A 44 21.94 7.03 2.84
N ILE A 45 20.69 7.16 2.37
CA ILE A 45 20.15 8.42 1.81
C ILE A 45 20.29 9.56 2.83
N GLN A 46 19.93 9.34 4.09
CA GLN A 46 19.99 10.36 5.15
C GLN A 46 21.43 10.77 5.49
N ILE A 47 22.35 9.81 5.60
CA ILE A 47 23.76 10.10 5.88
C ILE A 47 24.42 10.82 4.71
N LEU A 48 24.16 10.39 3.47
CA LEU A 48 24.67 11.08 2.28
C LEU A 48 24.13 12.50 2.20
N ALA A 49 22.84 12.74 2.51
CA ALA A 49 22.29 14.08 2.53
C ALA A 49 23.02 14.97 3.55
N LYS A 50 23.28 14.48 4.77
CA LYS A 50 24.04 15.22 5.79
C LYS A 50 25.47 15.54 5.30
N LYS A 51 26.15 14.56 4.70
CA LYS A 51 27.50 14.73 4.13
C LYS A 51 27.49 15.80 3.04
N LEU A 52 26.61 15.70 2.05
CA LEU A 52 26.52 16.65 0.94
C LEU A 52 26.16 18.07 1.39
N LEU A 53 25.36 18.21 2.44
CA LEU A 53 25.03 19.51 3.05
C LEU A 53 26.22 20.16 3.77
N SER A 54 27.18 19.37 4.25
CA SER A 54 28.40 19.90 4.89
C SER A 54 29.47 20.30 3.88
N GLU A 55 29.33 19.90 2.62
CA GLU A 55 30.26 20.22 1.55
C GLU A 55 29.92 21.55 0.89
N TYR A 56 30.99 22.29 0.50
CA TYR A 56 30.89 23.55 -0.24
C TYR A 56 31.31 23.37 -1.68
N SER A 57 30.56 23.95 -2.60
CA SER A 57 30.90 24.00 -4.01
C SER A 57 31.05 25.45 -4.44
N SER A 58 32.24 25.80 -4.98
CA SER A 58 32.53 27.18 -5.41
C SER A 58 32.25 28.26 -4.36
N GLY A 59 32.52 27.94 -3.08
CA GLY A 59 32.30 28.83 -1.94
C GLY A 59 30.84 28.95 -1.49
N LYS A 60 29.90 28.20 -2.11
CA LYS A 60 28.49 28.16 -1.73
C LYS A 60 28.13 26.77 -1.18
N LYS A 61 27.24 26.76 -0.20
CA LYS A 61 26.68 25.54 0.37
C LYS A 61 25.83 24.78 -0.68
N ASN A 62 25.97 23.47 -0.75
CA ASN A 62 25.21 22.66 -1.69
C ASN A 62 23.71 22.69 -1.38
N LYS A 63 22.87 22.69 -2.43
CA LYS A 63 21.44 22.45 -2.35
C LYS A 63 21.14 20.98 -2.61
N VAL A 64 20.45 20.33 -1.68
CA VAL A 64 20.15 18.90 -1.72
C VAL A 64 18.65 18.67 -1.70
N ALA A 65 18.14 17.77 -2.54
CA ALA A 65 16.78 17.28 -2.44
C ALA A 65 16.72 15.79 -2.10
N ILE A 66 15.80 15.42 -1.23
CA ILE A 66 15.41 14.02 -1.01
C ILE A 66 13.99 13.87 -1.53
N PHE A 67 13.84 13.02 -2.55
CA PHE A 67 12.54 12.66 -3.09
C PHE A 67 12.12 11.30 -2.59
N THR A 68 10.91 11.24 -2.01
CA THR A 68 10.29 10.01 -1.54
C THR A 68 8.97 9.75 -2.25
N TYR A 69 8.42 8.54 -2.04
CA TYR A 69 7.13 8.18 -2.62
C TYR A 69 5.94 8.70 -1.78
N SER A 70 6.05 8.77 -0.46
CA SER A 70 4.95 9.10 0.44
C SER A 70 5.25 10.26 1.41
N ASN A 71 4.21 11.01 1.79
CA ASN A 71 4.31 12.06 2.80
C ASN A 71 4.72 11.51 4.17
N THR A 72 4.32 10.29 4.48
CA THR A 72 4.69 9.58 5.71
C THR A 72 6.21 9.44 5.82
N LEU A 73 6.87 9.01 4.74
CA LEU A 73 8.32 8.87 4.70
C LEU A 73 9.03 10.23 4.74
N ASN A 74 8.43 11.26 4.14
CA ASN A 74 8.95 12.63 4.22
C ASN A 74 9.01 13.12 5.68
N SER A 75 7.92 12.97 6.43
CA SER A 75 7.84 13.40 7.83
C SER A 75 8.90 12.70 8.68
N ALA A 76 9.02 11.38 8.54
CA ALA A 76 10.05 10.60 9.24
C ALA A 76 11.48 11.05 8.85
N THR A 77 11.73 11.31 7.56
CA THR A 77 13.04 11.77 7.10
C THR A 77 13.38 13.17 7.62
N LYS A 78 12.43 14.09 7.62
CA LYS A 78 12.61 15.44 8.19
C LYS A 78 12.94 15.40 9.68
N GLU A 79 12.23 14.56 10.43
CA GLU A 79 12.46 14.37 11.87
C GLU A 79 13.89 13.86 12.14
N VAL A 80 14.34 12.82 11.41
CA VAL A 80 15.70 12.26 11.55
C VAL A 80 16.80 13.25 11.15
N LEU A 81 16.56 14.07 10.14
CA LEU A 81 17.52 15.07 9.68
C LEU A 81 17.49 16.35 10.51
N GLN A 82 16.50 16.50 11.41
CA GLN A 82 16.30 17.71 12.22
C GLN A 82 16.30 18.99 11.36
N ILE A 83 15.46 18.95 10.31
CA ILE A 83 15.33 20.07 9.37
C ILE A 83 14.47 21.14 10.04
N ASN A 84 15.11 22.25 10.40
CA ASN A 84 14.49 23.44 10.98
C ASN A 84 15.33 24.68 10.68
N GLY A 85 14.71 25.84 10.57
CA GLY A 85 15.37 27.13 10.40
C GLY A 85 16.29 27.19 9.17
N GLU A 86 17.52 27.64 9.33
CA GLU A 86 18.49 27.84 8.22
C GLU A 86 18.76 26.61 7.36
N LYS A 87 18.49 25.39 7.85
CA LYS A 87 18.66 24.19 7.04
C LYS A 87 17.62 24.08 5.92
N GLU A 88 16.45 24.67 6.07
CA GLU A 88 15.37 24.62 5.08
C GLU A 88 15.77 25.27 3.75
N ASP A 89 16.71 26.23 3.78
CA ASP A 89 17.19 26.89 2.58
C ASP A 89 18.06 26.00 1.68
N TYR A 90 18.64 24.95 2.24
CA TYR A 90 19.61 24.09 1.55
C TYR A 90 19.15 22.65 1.36
N ILE A 91 18.12 22.21 2.07
CA ILE A 91 17.58 20.85 1.92
C ILE A 91 16.07 20.86 1.70
N THR A 92 15.63 20.17 0.66
CA THR A 92 14.22 19.93 0.38
C THR A 92 13.89 18.44 0.56
N VAL A 93 12.96 18.10 1.45
CA VAL A 93 12.43 16.74 1.60
C VAL A 93 10.95 16.77 1.24
N THR A 94 10.59 16.13 0.15
CA THR A 94 9.22 16.15 -0.38
C THR A 94 8.93 14.89 -1.22
N THR A 95 7.66 14.63 -1.53
CA THR A 95 7.36 13.60 -2.53
C THR A 95 7.73 14.11 -3.91
N LEU A 96 8.28 13.22 -4.76
CA LEU A 96 8.61 13.58 -6.15
C LEU A 96 7.37 14.11 -6.89
N THR A 97 6.21 13.50 -6.67
CA THR A 97 4.96 13.96 -7.29
C THR A 97 4.60 15.39 -6.86
N SER A 98 4.71 15.72 -5.57
CA SER A 98 4.44 17.08 -5.09
C SER A 98 5.40 18.11 -5.70
N TYR A 99 6.67 17.73 -5.85
CA TYR A 99 7.66 18.59 -6.46
C TYR A 99 7.37 18.84 -7.95
N ILE A 100 7.07 17.77 -8.70
CA ILE A 100 6.66 17.86 -10.11
C ILE A 100 5.45 18.80 -10.27
N ILE A 101 4.42 18.67 -9.40
CA ILE A 101 3.24 19.54 -9.41
C ILE A 101 3.62 21.01 -9.22
N ASN A 102 4.50 21.28 -8.26
CA ASN A 102 4.93 22.64 -7.96
C ASN A 102 5.68 23.28 -9.12
N VAL A 103 6.62 22.54 -9.74
CA VAL A 103 7.38 23.02 -10.90
C VAL A 103 6.45 23.21 -12.10
N TYR A 104 5.56 22.25 -12.38
CA TYR A 104 4.58 22.37 -13.45
C TYR A 104 3.71 23.61 -13.31
N LYS A 105 3.14 23.85 -12.11
CA LYS A 105 2.30 25.03 -11.83
C LYS A 105 3.05 26.34 -12.02
N ALA A 106 4.33 26.36 -11.69
CA ALA A 106 5.15 27.55 -11.81
C ALA A 106 5.47 27.92 -13.27
N ILE A 107 5.57 26.92 -14.15
CA ILE A 107 5.87 27.09 -15.58
C ILE A 107 4.58 27.30 -16.37
N ASN A 108 3.56 26.51 -16.15
CA ASN A 108 2.37 26.44 -17.01
C ASN A 108 1.09 26.98 -16.36
N GLY A 109 1.13 27.36 -15.07
CA GLY A 109 -0.05 27.78 -14.30
C GLY A 109 -1.04 26.62 -14.03
N PRO A 110 -2.14 26.88 -13.30
CA PRO A 110 -3.09 25.84 -12.88
C PRO A 110 -4.09 25.50 -14.00
N LYS A 111 -3.61 25.06 -15.16
CA LYS A 111 -4.46 24.87 -16.35
C LYS A 111 -5.15 23.51 -16.44
N ILE A 112 -4.66 22.46 -15.76
CA ILE A 112 -5.20 21.10 -15.86
C ILE A 112 -6.00 20.75 -14.62
N LYS A 113 -7.24 20.25 -14.81
CA LYS A 113 -8.08 19.72 -13.74
C LYS A 113 -7.73 18.27 -13.50
N ILE A 114 -7.32 17.93 -12.28
CA ILE A 114 -7.13 16.56 -11.82
C ILE A 114 -8.15 16.27 -10.72
N TYR A 115 -8.95 15.25 -10.92
CA TYR A 115 -10.00 14.85 -9.98
C TYR A 115 -9.48 13.78 -9.02
N SER A 116 -10.13 13.66 -7.85
CA SER A 116 -9.89 12.55 -6.92
C SER A 116 -10.67 11.30 -7.32
N ASP A 117 -10.14 10.12 -6.97
CA ASP A 117 -10.89 8.87 -7.06
C ASP A 117 -12.11 8.88 -6.11
N PRO A 118 -13.24 8.22 -6.45
CA PRO A 118 -13.50 7.38 -7.64
C PRO A 118 -14.03 8.14 -8.86
N LEU A 119 -14.37 9.43 -8.73
CA LEU A 119 -14.94 10.23 -9.84
C LEU A 119 -13.99 10.26 -11.04
N TYR A 120 -12.70 10.34 -10.77
CA TYR A 120 -11.68 10.38 -11.82
C TYR A 120 -11.66 9.11 -12.68
N THR A 121 -11.74 7.95 -12.05
CA THR A 121 -11.80 6.66 -12.75
C THR A 121 -13.05 6.57 -13.64
N LYS A 122 -14.20 7.07 -13.17
CA LYS A 122 -15.42 7.13 -13.96
C LYS A 122 -15.25 8.01 -15.20
N ILE A 123 -14.75 9.24 -15.03
CA ILE A 123 -14.51 10.17 -16.14
C ILE A 123 -13.55 9.56 -17.17
N ARG A 124 -12.47 8.92 -16.72
CA ARG A 124 -11.52 8.27 -17.63
C ARG A 124 -12.17 7.15 -18.44
N LYS A 125 -13.02 6.33 -17.83
CA LYS A 125 -13.76 5.27 -18.54
C LYS A 125 -14.69 5.85 -19.60
N GLU A 126 -15.36 6.95 -19.33
CA GLU A 126 -16.18 7.68 -20.30
C GLU A 126 -15.33 8.20 -21.48
N VAL A 127 -14.17 8.78 -21.20
CA VAL A 127 -13.24 9.28 -22.22
C VAL A 127 -12.66 8.13 -23.06
N ILE A 128 -12.34 7.00 -22.43
CA ILE A 128 -11.88 5.80 -23.15
C ILE A 128 -12.96 5.31 -24.11
N GLN A 129 -14.22 5.23 -23.67
CA GLN A 129 -15.31 4.80 -24.55
C GLN A 129 -15.46 5.77 -25.74
N GLU A 130 -15.41 7.08 -25.52
CA GLU A 130 -15.45 8.08 -26.61
C GLU A 130 -14.26 7.91 -27.57
N ALA A 131 -13.07 7.58 -27.06
CA ALA A 131 -11.89 7.35 -27.89
C ALA A 131 -12.00 6.07 -28.75
N LEU A 132 -12.59 5.01 -28.20
CA LEU A 132 -12.89 3.76 -28.89
C LEU A 132 -13.93 4.00 -30.00
N ASP A 133 -15.02 4.70 -29.70
CA ASP A 133 -16.08 5.03 -30.66
C ASP A 133 -15.54 5.91 -31.79
N THR A 134 -14.66 6.86 -31.48
CA THR A 134 -14.00 7.73 -32.47
C THR A 134 -13.11 6.92 -33.38
N HIS A 135 -12.31 6.00 -32.83
CA HIS A 135 -11.47 5.11 -33.62
C HIS A 135 -12.30 4.21 -34.56
N GLN A 136 -13.36 3.60 -34.04
CA GLN A 136 -14.23 2.71 -34.80
C GLN A 136 -14.91 3.44 -35.98
N LYS A 137 -15.33 4.69 -35.78
CA LYS A 137 -15.91 5.52 -36.84
C LYS A 137 -14.91 5.84 -37.95
N SER A 138 -13.63 6.05 -37.60
CA SER A 138 -12.59 6.47 -38.53
C SER A 138 -11.94 5.30 -39.29
N PHE A 139 -11.76 4.15 -38.61
CA PHE A 139 -10.97 3.02 -39.10
C PHE A 139 -11.75 1.71 -39.22
N GLY A 140 -13.03 1.70 -38.79
CA GLY A 140 -13.85 0.48 -38.76
C GLY A 140 -13.64 -0.31 -37.47
N PHE A 141 -14.33 -1.45 -37.38
CA PHE A 141 -14.27 -2.33 -36.20
C PHE A 141 -12.92 -3.03 -36.09
N HIS A 142 -12.37 -3.05 -34.91
CA HIS A 142 -11.21 -3.84 -34.49
C HIS A 142 -11.51 -4.61 -33.20
N ARG A 143 -10.96 -5.81 -33.05
CA ARG A 143 -11.20 -6.67 -31.86
C ARG A 143 -10.95 -5.96 -30.53
N PHE A 144 -10.09 -4.95 -30.50
CA PHE A 144 -9.75 -4.17 -29.33
C PHE A 144 -10.88 -3.27 -28.83
N HIS A 145 -11.89 -2.97 -29.65
CA HIS A 145 -13.07 -2.23 -29.19
C HIS A 145 -13.90 -3.03 -28.17
N ASN A 146 -13.78 -4.38 -28.18
CA ASN A 146 -14.47 -5.26 -27.23
C ASN A 146 -13.68 -5.53 -25.96
N LEU A 147 -12.47 -4.96 -25.79
CA LEU A 147 -11.70 -5.12 -24.56
C LEU A 147 -12.34 -4.31 -23.42
N GLU A 148 -12.23 -4.85 -22.20
CA GLU A 148 -12.73 -4.18 -21.01
C GLU A 148 -12.09 -2.79 -20.82
N LEU A 149 -12.87 -1.82 -20.33
CA LEU A 149 -12.36 -0.47 -20.05
C LEU A 149 -11.21 -0.47 -19.05
N GLN A 150 -11.13 -1.50 -18.19
CA GLN A 150 -10.00 -1.65 -17.25
C GLN A 150 -8.70 -1.94 -17.99
N PHE A 151 -8.71 -2.76 -19.03
CA PHE A 151 -7.53 -2.98 -19.88
C PHE A 151 -6.99 -1.65 -20.43
N TRP A 152 -7.90 -0.79 -20.93
CA TRP A 152 -7.52 0.51 -21.48
C TRP A 152 -7.00 1.48 -20.45
N LEU A 153 -7.57 1.51 -19.25
CA LEU A 153 -7.03 2.29 -18.12
C LEU A 153 -5.57 1.91 -17.87
N ASP A 154 -5.31 0.61 -17.75
CA ASP A 154 -3.98 0.09 -17.44
C ASP A 154 -3.00 0.29 -18.60
N GLU A 155 -3.46 0.14 -19.86
CA GLU A 155 -2.62 0.32 -21.04
C GLU A 155 -2.21 1.78 -21.23
N ILE A 156 -3.15 2.71 -21.08
CA ILE A 156 -2.88 4.15 -21.17
C ILE A 156 -1.93 4.59 -20.06
N ASP A 157 -2.15 4.11 -18.84
CA ASP A 157 -1.26 4.42 -17.71
C ASP A 157 0.14 3.86 -17.93
N TRP A 158 0.24 2.65 -18.47
CA TRP A 158 1.52 2.08 -18.84
C TRP A 158 2.21 2.89 -19.93
N MET A 159 1.52 3.26 -21.02
CA MET A 159 2.09 4.09 -22.09
C MET A 159 2.62 5.43 -21.55
N LYS A 160 1.83 6.12 -20.73
CA LYS A 160 2.25 7.38 -20.07
C LYS A 160 3.44 7.16 -19.12
N SER A 161 3.41 6.09 -18.34
CA SER A 161 4.49 5.77 -17.40
C SER A 161 5.83 5.49 -18.10
N MET A 162 5.76 4.97 -19.34
CA MET A 162 6.91 4.67 -20.19
C MET A 162 7.34 5.84 -21.09
N ASN A 163 6.85 7.04 -20.82
CA ASN A 163 7.15 8.25 -21.61
C ASN A 163 6.75 8.16 -23.09
N VAL A 164 5.66 7.47 -23.40
CA VAL A 164 5.16 7.41 -24.79
C VAL A 164 4.51 8.73 -25.15
N SER A 165 5.13 9.46 -26.11
CA SER A 165 4.51 10.62 -26.74
C SER A 165 3.42 10.21 -27.73
N VAL A 166 2.37 11.02 -27.88
CA VAL A 166 1.33 10.83 -28.90
C VAL A 166 1.86 10.97 -30.35
N ASP A 167 3.07 11.51 -30.50
CA ASP A 167 3.72 11.75 -31.79
C ASP A 167 4.85 10.74 -32.09
N ASP A 168 5.16 9.82 -31.15
CA ASP A 168 6.27 8.87 -31.30
C ASP A 168 5.80 7.41 -31.29
N LEU A 169 5.17 7.01 -32.39
CA LEU A 169 4.75 5.64 -32.64
C LEU A 169 5.93 4.64 -32.63
N ASN A 170 7.08 5.03 -33.22
CA ASN A 170 8.22 4.13 -33.34
C ASN A 170 8.79 3.77 -31.97
N TYR A 171 8.88 4.72 -31.06
CA TYR A 171 9.27 4.46 -29.67
C TYR A 171 8.31 3.46 -29.03
N TYR A 172 6.98 3.69 -29.13
CA TYR A 172 5.99 2.76 -28.58
C TYR A 172 6.10 1.35 -29.16
N LEU A 173 6.27 1.22 -30.48
CA LEU A 173 6.44 -0.08 -31.12
C LEU A 173 7.71 -0.81 -30.68
N GLY A 174 8.78 -0.08 -30.36
CA GLY A 174 10.05 -0.62 -29.88
C GLY A 174 10.03 -1.06 -28.40
N LEU A 175 9.07 -0.61 -27.60
CA LEU A 175 9.02 -0.94 -26.18
C LEU A 175 8.71 -2.42 -25.93
N SER A 176 9.43 -3.04 -25.00
CA SER A 176 9.07 -4.35 -24.47
C SER A 176 7.86 -4.23 -23.53
N ARG A 177 6.87 -5.10 -23.70
CA ARG A 177 5.67 -5.16 -22.84
C ARG A 177 5.82 -6.09 -21.63
N LYS A 178 7.05 -6.37 -21.20
CA LYS A 178 7.27 -7.16 -19.98
C LYS A 178 6.50 -6.55 -18.80
N GLY A 179 5.84 -7.40 -18.03
CA GLY A 179 5.05 -6.99 -16.85
C GLY A 179 3.64 -6.47 -17.13
N ARG A 180 3.22 -6.39 -18.42
CA ARG A 180 1.82 -6.09 -18.79
C ARG A 180 0.92 -7.33 -18.88
N GLY A 181 1.50 -8.53 -18.65
CA GLY A 181 0.83 -9.81 -18.90
C GLY A 181 0.74 -10.13 -20.41
N ASN A 182 0.41 -11.39 -20.71
CA ASN A 182 0.19 -11.85 -22.09
C ASN A 182 -1.29 -11.94 -22.47
N LYS A 183 -2.19 -11.48 -21.59
CA LYS A 183 -3.65 -11.56 -21.77
C LYS A 183 -4.09 -11.05 -23.14
N VAL A 184 -3.50 -9.98 -23.61
CA VAL A 184 -3.72 -9.47 -24.95
C VAL A 184 -2.40 -9.52 -25.69
N ARG A 185 -2.15 -10.64 -26.39
CA ARG A 185 -1.06 -10.68 -27.37
C ARG A 185 -1.32 -9.63 -28.41
N MET A 186 -0.41 -8.68 -28.54
CA MET A 186 -0.51 -7.58 -29.47
C MET A 186 0.47 -7.79 -30.62
N SER A 187 -0.07 -8.01 -31.80
CA SER A 187 0.69 -7.92 -33.05
C SER A 187 1.11 -6.46 -33.30
N ALA A 188 1.96 -6.22 -34.25
CA ALA A 188 2.30 -4.85 -34.67
C ALA A 188 1.05 -4.05 -35.07
N SER A 189 0.11 -4.68 -35.79
CA SER A 189 -1.18 -4.06 -36.16
C SER A 189 -2.04 -3.71 -34.95
N ASP A 190 -2.12 -4.61 -33.97
CA ASP A 190 -2.85 -4.33 -32.71
C ASP A 190 -2.25 -3.14 -31.96
N ARG A 191 -0.91 -3.01 -31.96
CA ARG A 191 -0.22 -1.88 -31.34
C ARG A 191 -0.47 -0.56 -32.07
N LEU A 192 -0.58 -0.57 -33.39
CA LEU A 192 -1.00 0.60 -34.16
C LEU A 192 -2.40 1.06 -33.72
N THR A 193 -3.36 0.13 -33.66
CA THR A 193 -4.72 0.43 -33.16
C THR A 193 -4.71 0.99 -31.74
N ALA A 194 -3.94 0.38 -30.83
CA ALA A 194 -3.83 0.86 -29.46
C ALA A 194 -3.22 2.27 -29.38
N PHE A 195 -2.25 2.58 -30.24
CA PHE A 195 -1.64 3.90 -30.29
C PHE A 195 -2.62 4.96 -30.80
N GLU A 196 -3.41 4.67 -31.84
CA GLU A 196 -4.42 5.60 -32.34
C GLU A 196 -5.53 5.86 -31.29
N ILE A 197 -5.95 4.83 -30.55
CA ILE A 197 -6.88 5.00 -29.42
C ILE A 197 -6.25 5.86 -28.31
N TYR A 198 -4.96 5.66 -28.00
CA TYR A 198 -4.20 6.49 -27.06
C TYR A 198 -4.15 7.96 -27.50
N LYS A 199 -3.92 8.24 -28.79
CA LYS A 199 -3.97 9.60 -29.36
C LYS A 199 -5.34 10.23 -29.18
N ASN A 200 -6.41 9.52 -29.55
CA ASN A 200 -7.79 9.97 -29.39
C ASN A 200 -8.11 10.29 -27.93
N TYR A 201 -7.74 9.38 -27.01
CA TYR A 201 -7.91 9.58 -25.57
C TYR A 201 -7.24 10.88 -25.10
N ASN A 202 -5.98 11.11 -25.44
CA ASN A 202 -5.27 12.31 -25.03
C ASN A 202 -5.85 13.58 -25.68
N ALA A 203 -6.32 13.52 -26.90
CA ALA A 203 -6.99 14.65 -27.57
C ALA A 203 -8.30 15.02 -26.85
N ILE A 204 -9.11 14.03 -26.44
CA ILE A 204 -10.36 14.26 -25.70
C ILE A 204 -10.04 14.83 -24.31
N MET A 205 -9.06 14.26 -23.59
CA MET A 205 -8.62 14.75 -22.27
C MET A 205 -8.20 16.23 -22.34
N ARG A 206 -7.38 16.60 -23.33
CA ARG A 206 -6.95 18.00 -23.58
C ARG A 206 -8.15 18.91 -23.86
N ARG A 207 -9.07 18.51 -24.74
CA ARG A 207 -10.28 19.27 -25.07
C ARG A 207 -11.15 19.54 -23.83
N ARG A 208 -11.25 18.54 -22.93
CA ARG A 208 -12.00 18.65 -21.67
C ARG A 208 -11.22 19.36 -20.55
N ASN A 209 -9.96 19.72 -20.79
CA ASN A 209 -9.03 20.28 -19.80
C ASN A 209 -8.87 19.40 -18.55
N ILE A 210 -8.77 18.08 -18.79
CA ILE A 210 -8.58 17.07 -17.73
C ILE A 210 -7.22 16.42 -17.93
N GLY A 211 -6.45 16.24 -16.84
CA GLY A 211 -5.16 15.59 -16.86
C GLY A 211 -5.01 14.49 -15.82
N GLN A 212 -3.95 13.73 -15.97
CA GLN A 212 -3.45 12.72 -15.03
C GLN A 212 -2.18 13.23 -14.35
N TRP A 213 -1.86 12.67 -13.19
CA TRP A 213 -0.59 12.99 -12.52
C TRP A 213 0.64 12.72 -13.41
N LEU A 214 0.59 11.67 -14.24
CA LEU A 214 1.67 11.36 -15.18
C LEU A 214 1.80 12.39 -16.31
N ASP A 215 0.72 13.07 -16.70
CA ASP A 215 0.77 14.12 -17.72
C ASP A 215 1.64 15.31 -17.30
N LEU A 216 1.72 15.57 -15.99
CA LEU A 216 2.59 16.62 -15.45
C LEU A 216 4.06 16.26 -15.63
N SER A 217 4.41 14.99 -15.38
CA SER A 217 5.77 14.48 -15.61
C SER A 217 6.14 14.50 -17.09
N LEU A 218 5.22 14.02 -17.96
CA LEU A 218 5.39 14.07 -19.42
C LEU A 218 5.62 15.50 -19.90
N TYR A 219 4.82 16.45 -19.43
CA TYR A 219 4.96 17.85 -19.79
C TYR A 219 6.37 18.37 -19.44
N LEU A 220 6.83 18.15 -18.21
CA LEU A 220 8.15 18.62 -17.80
C LEU A 220 9.29 17.97 -18.61
N VAL A 221 9.20 16.69 -18.92
CA VAL A 221 10.20 15.99 -19.74
C VAL A 221 10.27 16.58 -21.15
N HIS A 222 9.11 16.88 -21.77
CA HIS A 222 9.07 17.47 -23.11
C HIS A 222 9.38 18.98 -23.14
N HIS A 223 9.34 19.68 -22.00
CA HIS A 223 9.62 21.11 -21.86
C HIS A 223 10.81 21.36 -20.92
N ALA A 224 11.80 20.47 -20.95
CA ALA A 224 12.97 20.50 -20.04
C ALA A 224 13.72 21.83 -20.08
N ALA A 225 13.83 22.48 -21.25
CA ALA A 225 14.50 23.76 -21.43
C ALA A 225 13.79 24.94 -20.73
N GLU A 226 12.49 24.79 -20.43
CA GLU A 226 11.69 25.84 -19.79
C GLU A 226 11.82 25.82 -18.25
N ILE A 227 12.48 24.80 -17.66
CA ILE A 227 12.61 24.65 -16.22
C ILE A 227 13.64 25.65 -15.68
N PRO A 228 13.21 26.67 -14.88
CA PRO A 228 14.13 27.65 -14.34
C PRO A 228 15.15 27.02 -13.39
N ASP A 229 16.35 27.57 -13.37
CA ASP A 229 17.48 27.06 -12.59
C ASP A 229 17.22 27.08 -11.06
N LYS A 230 16.34 27.95 -10.58
CA LYS A 230 15.92 27.99 -9.17
C LYS A 230 15.23 26.72 -8.67
N TYR A 231 14.71 25.87 -9.58
CA TYR A 231 14.11 24.57 -9.26
C TYR A 231 15.11 23.41 -9.32
N LYS A 232 16.39 23.68 -9.55
CA LYS A 232 17.44 22.67 -9.60
C LYS A 232 18.26 22.67 -8.31
N PHE A 233 18.64 21.47 -7.91
CA PHE A 233 19.51 21.18 -6.78
C PHE A 233 20.91 20.81 -7.26
N ASP A 234 21.90 20.89 -6.40
CA ASP A 234 23.21 20.35 -6.71
C ASP A 234 23.18 18.82 -6.72
N HIS A 235 22.48 18.24 -5.74
CA HIS A 235 22.33 16.79 -5.61
C HIS A 235 20.89 16.41 -5.35
N ILE A 236 20.44 15.29 -5.95
CA ILE A 236 19.16 14.67 -5.62
C ILE A 236 19.37 13.25 -5.13
N LEU A 237 18.63 12.88 -4.10
CA LEU A 237 18.59 11.54 -3.55
C LEU A 237 17.16 11.02 -3.64
N ILE A 238 16.97 9.85 -4.26
CA ILE A 238 15.65 9.26 -4.49
C ILE A 238 15.55 7.99 -3.65
N ASP A 239 14.63 7.98 -2.69
CA ASP A 239 14.32 6.79 -1.90
C ASP A 239 13.09 6.06 -2.44
N GLU A 240 13.05 4.74 -2.26
CA GLU A 240 11.98 3.86 -2.75
C GLU A 240 11.72 4.01 -4.26
N ALA A 241 12.78 4.14 -5.04
CA ALA A 241 12.71 4.45 -6.47
C ALA A 241 11.94 3.41 -7.30
N GLN A 242 11.78 2.17 -6.81
CA GLN A 242 11.00 1.12 -7.47
C GLN A 242 9.50 1.46 -7.59
N ASP A 243 9.00 2.48 -6.88
CA ASP A 243 7.59 2.89 -6.93
C ASP A 243 7.32 4.01 -7.93
N PHE A 244 8.37 4.60 -8.49
CA PHE A 244 8.23 5.63 -9.51
C PHE A 244 8.19 5.02 -10.91
N SER A 245 7.46 5.67 -11.79
CA SER A 245 7.46 5.36 -13.21
C SER A 245 8.72 5.89 -13.91
N LEU A 246 9.00 5.36 -15.12
CA LEU A 246 10.10 5.86 -15.93
C LEU A 246 9.99 7.38 -16.14
N VAL A 247 8.82 7.88 -16.54
CA VAL A 247 8.63 9.32 -16.81
C VAL A 247 8.78 10.19 -15.56
N GLN A 248 8.41 9.69 -14.38
CA GLN A 248 8.65 10.42 -13.13
C GLN A 248 10.14 10.53 -12.80
N LEU A 249 10.91 9.45 -13.01
CA LEU A 249 12.35 9.48 -12.81
C LEU A 249 13.05 10.35 -13.86
N MET A 250 12.59 10.31 -15.13
CA MET A 250 13.07 11.25 -16.16
C MET A 250 12.81 12.70 -15.76
N ALA A 251 11.63 13.01 -15.21
CA ALA A 251 11.34 14.33 -14.68
C ALA A 251 12.25 14.70 -13.50
N ALA A 252 12.55 13.76 -12.59
CA ALA A 252 13.48 13.99 -11.49
C ALA A 252 14.89 14.33 -11.99
N MET A 253 15.34 13.72 -13.10
CA MET A 253 16.62 14.01 -13.72
C MET A 253 16.76 15.45 -14.21
N LEU A 254 15.66 16.17 -14.40
CA LEU A 254 15.71 17.59 -14.79
C LEU A 254 16.05 18.52 -13.62
N PHE A 255 16.03 18.02 -12.40
CA PHE A 255 16.14 18.82 -11.18
C PHE A 255 17.52 18.78 -10.51
N PHE A 256 18.52 18.08 -11.06
CA PHE A 256 19.88 18.09 -10.48
C PHE A 256 20.91 18.67 -11.42
N ARG A 257 22.06 19.13 -10.86
CA ARG A 257 23.18 19.70 -11.61
C ARG A 257 24.43 18.85 -11.57
N LYS A 258 24.64 18.08 -10.47
CA LYS A 258 25.87 17.31 -10.23
C LYS A 258 25.62 15.82 -10.16
N ASP A 259 25.04 15.35 -9.04
CA ASP A 259 24.93 13.94 -8.78
C ASP A 259 23.51 13.52 -8.40
N MET A 260 23.21 12.28 -8.72
CA MET A 260 21.98 11.61 -8.34
C MET A 260 22.29 10.29 -7.64
N VAL A 261 21.59 10.04 -6.53
CA VAL A 261 21.62 8.76 -5.81
C VAL A 261 20.23 8.14 -5.85
N ILE A 262 20.17 6.87 -6.20
CA ILE A 262 18.91 6.11 -6.30
C ILE A 262 18.95 4.93 -5.32
N ALA A 263 18.06 4.89 -4.35
CA ALA A 263 17.88 3.75 -3.49
C ALA A 263 16.59 3.00 -3.86
N MET A 264 16.66 1.68 -4.00
CA MET A 264 15.53 0.86 -4.42
C MET A 264 15.51 -0.53 -3.79
N ASP A 265 14.30 -1.06 -3.64
CA ASP A 265 14.01 -2.43 -3.21
C ASP A 265 13.12 -3.12 -4.25
N ILE A 266 13.70 -4.01 -5.02
CA ILE A 266 12.99 -4.68 -6.12
C ILE A 266 11.84 -5.55 -5.61
N ASN A 267 12.00 -6.15 -4.42
CA ASN A 267 11.01 -7.06 -3.84
C ASN A 267 9.83 -6.34 -3.16
N GLN A 268 9.92 -5.02 -2.98
CA GLN A 268 8.84 -4.19 -2.46
C GLN A 268 8.10 -3.40 -3.54
N ARG A 269 8.15 -3.83 -4.79
CA ARG A 269 7.34 -3.24 -5.86
C ARG A 269 5.86 -3.51 -5.63
N LEU A 270 5.11 -2.46 -5.33
CA LEU A 270 3.64 -2.51 -5.20
C LEU A 270 2.95 -2.12 -6.51
N PHE A 271 3.66 -1.51 -7.44
CA PHE A 271 3.16 -1.01 -8.71
C PHE A 271 3.91 -1.66 -9.87
N ASN A 272 3.21 -1.90 -10.99
CA ASN A 272 3.78 -2.49 -12.21
C ASN A 272 4.65 -1.49 -13.00
N MET A 273 5.45 -0.71 -12.32
CA MET A 273 6.33 0.26 -12.95
C MET A 273 7.68 -0.40 -13.22
N GLN A 274 7.98 -0.67 -14.48
CA GLN A 274 9.27 -1.24 -14.88
C GLN A 274 10.10 -0.17 -15.56
N TRP A 275 11.21 0.18 -14.94
CA TRP A 275 12.25 1.00 -15.53
C TRP A 275 13.61 0.36 -15.30
N THR A 276 14.56 0.69 -16.15
CA THR A 276 15.97 0.28 -16.03
C THR A 276 16.86 1.48 -16.23
N SER A 277 18.10 1.41 -15.76
CA SER A 277 19.10 2.46 -16.00
C SER A 277 19.30 2.73 -17.50
N LYS A 278 19.21 1.67 -18.33
CA LYS A 278 19.26 1.78 -19.80
C LYS A 278 18.10 2.62 -20.36
N LEU A 279 16.88 2.40 -19.88
CA LEU A 279 15.70 3.19 -20.31
C LEU A 279 15.78 4.64 -19.83
N LEU A 280 16.39 4.89 -18.66
CA LEU A 280 16.65 6.25 -18.17
C LEU A 280 17.80 6.93 -18.91
N GLY A 281 18.59 6.20 -19.70
CA GLY A 281 19.77 6.75 -20.38
C GLY A 281 20.91 7.16 -19.43
N ILE A 282 20.98 6.54 -18.23
CA ILE A 282 21.98 6.87 -17.22
C ILE A 282 23.00 5.75 -17.01
N GLU A 283 24.24 6.14 -16.81
CA GLU A 283 25.27 5.24 -16.31
C GLU A 283 25.20 5.14 -14.79
N THR A 284 25.18 3.92 -14.28
CA THR A 284 25.06 3.67 -12.84
C THR A 284 26.19 2.83 -12.30
N THR A 285 26.58 3.11 -11.06
CA THR A 285 27.36 2.19 -10.24
C THR A 285 26.43 1.59 -9.19
N THR A 286 26.20 0.29 -9.32
CA THR A 286 25.31 -0.44 -8.40
C THR A 286 26.08 -0.95 -7.20
N LYS A 287 25.61 -0.63 -5.99
CA LYS A 287 26.02 -1.22 -4.72
C LYS A 287 24.86 -2.05 -4.16
N LYS A 288 25.15 -3.29 -3.75
CA LYS A 288 24.16 -4.20 -3.18
C LYS A 288 24.33 -4.26 -1.66
N LEU A 289 23.21 -4.18 -0.93
CA LEU A 289 23.16 -4.35 0.53
C LEU A 289 22.52 -5.72 0.82
N THR A 290 23.31 -6.61 1.40
CA THR A 290 22.93 -8.03 1.61
C THR A 290 22.57 -8.37 3.04
N LYS A 291 22.71 -7.43 3.99
CA LYS A 291 22.36 -7.61 5.39
C LYS A 291 21.12 -6.82 5.76
N SER A 292 20.15 -7.47 6.39
CA SER A 292 18.96 -6.82 6.96
C SER A 292 19.16 -6.59 8.46
N MET A 293 18.89 -5.37 8.91
CA MET A 293 19.02 -4.96 10.32
C MET A 293 17.64 -4.70 10.97
N ARG A 294 16.56 -4.88 10.22
CA ARG A 294 15.21 -4.50 10.66
C ARG A 294 14.50 -5.61 11.40
N THR A 295 14.29 -6.73 10.74
CA THR A 295 13.47 -7.84 11.22
C THR A 295 14.33 -8.89 11.92
N THR A 296 13.67 -9.86 12.56
CA THR A 296 14.32 -11.11 13.00
C THR A 296 14.36 -12.13 11.88
N LYS A 297 15.25 -13.12 11.97
CA LYS A 297 15.33 -14.23 11.01
C LYS A 297 13.98 -14.93 10.82
N GLN A 298 13.26 -15.18 11.93
CA GLN A 298 11.99 -15.89 11.92
C GLN A 298 10.90 -15.15 11.14
N ILE A 299 10.85 -13.79 11.28
CA ILE A 299 9.91 -12.98 10.51
C ILE A 299 10.31 -12.95 9.03
N ASP A 300 11.60 -12.79 8.75
CA ASP A 300 12.12 -12.77 7.38
C ASP A 300 11.88 -14.10 6.66
N GLU A 301 12.17 -15.23 7.30
CA GLU A 301 11.95 -16.56 6.74
C GLU A 301 10.48 -16.81 6.39
N LEU A 302 9.55 -16.38 7.26
CA LEU A 302 8.12 -16.50 6.98
C LEU A 302 7.70 -15.59 5.82
N ALA A 303 8.12 -14.33 5.81
CA ALA A 303 7.80 -13.40 4.73
C ALA A 303 8.38 -13.85 3.39
N GLU A 304 9.62 -14.34 3.41
CA GLU A 304 10.33 -14.87 2.24
C GLU A 304 9.67 -16.13 1.68
N SER A 305 9.10 -16.99 2.53
CA SER A 305 8.40 -18.19 2.07
C SER A 305 7.24 -17.90 1.10
N ILE A 306 6.59 -16.74 1.26
CA ILE A 306 5.55 -16.26 0.34
C ILE A 306 6.17 -15.57 -0.86
N ARG A 307 7.16 -14.66 -0.64
CA ARG A 307 7.78 -13.86 -1.70
C ARG A 307 8.46 -14.72 -2.77
N LYS A 308 9.17 -15.76 -2.38
CA LYS A 308 9.90 -16.64 -3.30
C LYS A 308 9.02 -17.25 -4.41
N ASN A 309 7.72 -17.36 -4.20
CA ASN A 309 6.79 -17.82 -5.22
C ASN A 309 6.62 -16.82 -6.38
N ASN A 310 7.21 -15.63 -6.26
CA ASN A 310 7.30 -14.63 -7.33
C ASN A 310 8.60 -14.72 -8.15
N ASP A 311 9.56 -15.58 -7.79
CA ASP A 311 10.89 -15.60 -8.41
C ASP A 311 10.86 -15.90 -9.92
N ALA A 312 9.82 -16.60 -10.40
CA ALA A 312 9.61 -16.83 -11.84
C ALA A 312 9.37 -15.52 -12.64
N LEU A 313 9.01 -14.43 -11.94
CA LEU A 313 8.72 -13.12 -12.54
C LEU A 313 9.90 -12.14 -12.43
N LEU A 314 10.98 -12.53 -11.75
CA LEU A 314 12.16 -11.70 -11.56
C LEU A 314 13.25 -12.01 -12.60
N ASP A 315 14.03 -10.98 -12.95
CA ASP A 315 15.24 -11.18 -13.72
C ASP A 315 16.32 -11.90 -12.86
N GLU A 316 17.23 -12.64 -13.48
CA GLU A 316 18.23 -13.46 -12.78
C GLU A 316 19.08 -12.66 -11.77
N ASP A 317 19.46 -11.42 -12.12
CA ASP A 317 20.23 -10.52 -11.24
C ASP A 317 19.45 -10.11 -9.98
N ASP A 318 18.12 -10.11 -10.05
CA ASP A 318 17.24 -9.70 -8.97
C ASP A 318 16.85 -10.89 -8.07
N LYS A 319 16.78 -12.13 -8.62
CA LYS A 319 16.56 -13.37 -7.85
C LYS A 319 17.68 -13.64 -6.83
N SER A 320 18.90 -13.27 -7.14
CA SER A 320 20.07 -13.48 -6.29
C SER A 320 20.17 -12.51 -5.10
N LEU A 321 19.37 -11.44 -5.08
CA LEU A 321 19.44 -10.44 -4.02
C LEU A 321 18.66 -10.91 -2.79
N ARG A 322 19.37 -11.33 -1.76
CA ARG A 322 18.80 -11.70 -0.46
C ARG A 322 19.51 -10.93 0.65
N ALA A 323 18.75 -10.30 1.52
CA ALA A 323 19.26 -9.69 2.75
C ALA A 323 18.85 -10.58 3.93
N VAL A 324 19.82 -11.23 4.55
CA VAL A 324 19.57 -12.15 5.66
C VAL A 324 19.71 -11.40 6.98
N PRO A 325 18.67 -11.37 7.85
CA PRO A 325 18.79 -10.82 9.19
C PRO A 325 19.77 -11.62 10.05
N GLU A 326 20.54 -10.90 10.87
CA GLU A 326 21.42 -11.53 11.88
C GLU A 326 20.71 -11.71 13.23
N LYS A 327 19.63 -10.96 13.45
CA LYS A 327 18.91 -10.93 14.71
C LYS A 327 17.92 -12.09 14.84
N GLU A 328 18.03 -12.83 15.94
CA GLU A 328 17.05 -13.86 16.32
C GLU A 328 15.85 -13.23 17.04
N GLY A 329 14.69 -13.88 16.94
CA GLY A 329 13.45 -13.45 17.61
C GLY A 329 12.44 -14.59 17.80
N PRO A 330 11.26 -14.29 18.33
CA PRO A 330 10.22 -15.29 18.45
C PRO A 330 9.68 -15.69 17.07
N LEU A 331 9.22 -16.94 16.94
CA LEU A 331 8.47 -17.36 15.77
C LEU A 331 7.21 -16.49 15.61
N PRO A 332 6.88 -16.06 14.39
CA PRO A 332 5.60 -15.46 14.09
C PRO A 332 4.42 -16.31 14.57
N GLN A 333 3.30 -15.69 14.85
CA GLN A 333 2.08 -16.38 15.26
C GLN A 333 1.03 -16.28 14.16
N LEU A 334 0.35 -17.38 13.85
CA LEU A 334 -0.81 -17.45 12.96
C LEU A 334 -1.95 -18.12 13.73
N ILE A 335 -2.94 -17.32 14.17
CA ILE A 335 -3.99 -17.77 15.07
C ILE A 335 -5.34 -17.81 14.36
N HIS A 336 -5.99 -18.95 14.43
CA HIS A 336 -7.34 -19.16 13.92
C HIS A 336 -8.39 -18.90 15.00
N PHE A 337 -9.51 -18.33 14.61
CA PHE A 337 -10.70 -18.13 15.45
C PHE A 337 -11.97 -18.61 14.74
N ASP A 338 -12.91 -19.12 15.51
CA ASP A 338 -14.20 -19.59 14.97
C ASP A 338 -15.09 -18.42 14.55
N ASP A 339 -14.97 -17.27 15.22
CA ASP A 339 -15.78 -16.09 14.96
C ASP A 339 -14.98 -14.78 15.06
N PRO A 340 -15.45 -13.69 14.40
CA PRO A 340 -14.76 -12.39 14.40
C PRO A 340 -14.71 -11.71 15.78
N PHE A 341 -15.63 -12.04 16.69
CA PHE A 341 -15.64 -11.45 18.05
C PHE A 341 -14.51 -12.02 18.89
N ALA A 342 -14.28 -13.33 18.80
CA ALA A 342 -13.13 -13.99 19.45
C ALA A 342 -11.80 -13.44 18.93
N GLU A 343 -11.67 -13.24 17.61
CA GLU A 343 -10.51 -12.59 17.02
C GLU A 343 -10.30 -11.17 17.58
N LYS A 344 -11.35 -10.32 17.54
CA LYS A 344 -11.30 -8.96 18.10
C LYS A 344 -10.83 -8.97 19.55
N LYS A 345 -11.44 -9.82 20.38
CA LYS A 345 -11.12 -9.94 21.82
C LYS A 345 -9.65 -10.32 22.02
N TYR A 346 -9.16 -11.30 21.28
CA TYR A 346 -7.78 -11.75 21.37
C TYR A 346 -6.79 -10.65 20.96
N VAL A 347 -7.02 -9.99 19.83
CA VAL A 347 -6.16 -8.89 19.34
C VAL A 347 -6.08 -7.78 20.38
N ILE A 348 -7.21 -7.38 20.98
CA ILE A 348 -7.25 -6.35 22.05
C ILE A 348 -6.45 -6.80 23.26
N GLN A 349 -6.63 -8.04 23.73
CA GLN A 349 -5.91 -8.59 24.88
C GLN A 349 -4.40 -8.64 24.61
N GLN A 350 -4.00 -9.06 23.41
CA GLN A 350 -2.60 -9.12 23.01
C GLN A 350 -1.95 -7.73 22.99
N ILE A 351 -2.64 -6.72 22.48
CA ILE A 351 -2.16 -5.33 22.48
C ILE A 351 -1.99 -4.82 23.90
N LYS A 352 -3.01 -5.01 24.78
CA LYS A 352 -2.94 -4.61 26.18
C LYS A 352 -1.76 -5.29 26.89
N ALA A 353 -1.58 -6.58 26.66
CA ALA A 353 -0.46 -7.33 27.22
C ALA A 353 0.90 -6.77 26.78
N TRP A 354 1.03 -6.42 25.51
CA TRP A 354 2.26 -5.84 24.98
C TRP A 354 2.56 -4.45 25.52
N LEU A 355 1.55 -3.59 25.64
CA LEU A 355 1.69 -2.24 26.21
C LEU A 355 2.05 -2.29 27.71
N ASN A 356 1.50 -3.27 28.45
CA ASN A 356 1.82 -3.46 29.86
C ASN A 356 3.25 -3.99 30.08
N GLN A 357 3.79 -4.79 29.15
CA GLN A 357 5.17 -5.28 29.24
C GLN A 357 6.21 -4.18 29.05
N LYS A 358 5.97 -3.28 28.12
CA LYS A 358 6.86 -2.16 27.81
C LYS A 358 6.02 -1.04 27.20
N ALA A 359 5.91 0.06 27.90
CA ALA A 359 5.11 1.20 27.46
C ALA A 359 5.69 1.91 26.22
N ASP A 360 7.03 1.87 26.07
CA ASP A 360 7.73 2.55 24.97
C ASP A 360 7.95 1.61 23.76
N ILE A 361 6.86 1.08 23.21
CA ILE A 361 6.88 0.27 21.99
C ILE A 361 5.90 0.82 20.95
N THR A 362 6.20 0.56 19.69
CA THR A 362 5.30 0.82 18.58
C THR A 362 4.61 -0.47 18.15
N ILE A 363 3.28 -0.46 18.07
CA ILE A 363 2.47 -1.59 17.61
C ILE A 363 1.74 -1.17 16.34
N GLY A 364 2.07 -1.79 15.21
CA GLY A 364 1.38 -1.57 13.94
C GLY A 364 0.23 -2.55 13.74
N ILE A 365 -0.99 -2.06 13.55
CA ILE A 365 -2.11 -2.86 13.05
C ILE A 365 -2.20 -2.58 11.55
N ILE A 366 -1.86 -3.58 10.73
CA ILE A 366 -1.78 -3.39 9.28
C ILE A 366 -3.04 -3.94 8.62
N ALA A 367 -3.77 -3.03 7.96
CA ALA A 367 -4.96 -3.32 7.17
C ALA A 367 -4.60 -3.52 5.69
N SER A 368 -5.33 -4.38 4.99
CA SER A 368 -5.23 -4.50 3.54
C SER A 368 -5.98 -3.38 2.81
N LYS A 369 -7.08 -2.89 3.40
CA LYS A 369 -8.00 -1.91 2.81
C LYS A 369 -8.31 -0.77 3.78
N ASN A 370 -8.72 0.38 3.22
CA ASN A 370 -9.07 1.56 4.02
C ASN A 370 -10.32 1.36 4.92
N ASN A 371 -11.28 0.52 4.52
CA ASN A 371 -12.44 0.24 5.37
C ASN A 371 -12.07 -0.52 6.64
N GLN A 372 -11.09 -1.42 6.58
CA GLN A 372 -10.59 -2.13 7.76
C GLN A 372 -9.94 -1.20 8.79
N ILE A 373 -9.31 -0.09 8.34
CA ILE A 373 -8.73 0.91 9.25
C ILE A 373 -9.80 1.42 10.23
N ASN A 374 -11.01 1.74 9.73
CA ASN A 374 -12.09 2.23 10.58
C ASN A 374 -12.54 1.14 11.56
N THR A 375 -12.67 -0.11 11.10
CA THR A 375 -13.03 -1.26 11.94
C THR A 375 -12.01 -1.47 13.06
N PHE A 376 -10.72 -1.42 12.75
CA PHE A 376 -9.68 -1.61 13.77
C PHE A 376 -9.58 -0.41 14.73
N ALA A 377 -9.85 0.81 14.24
CA ALA A 377 -9.95 1.99 15.10
C ALA A 377 -11.12 1.88 16.10
N GLU A 378 -12.28 1.38 15.63
CA GLU A 378 -13.42 1.08 16.51
C GLU A 378 -13.05 0.04 17.57
N TRP A 379 -12.30 -1.03 17.21
CA TRP A 379 -11.83 -2.02 18.18
C TRP A 379 -10.99 -1.38 19.30
N MET A 380 -10.09 -0.46 18.94
CA MET A 380 -9.23 0.22 19.92
C MET A 380 -10.01 1.22 20.77
N THR A 381 -10.93 1.97 20.15
CA THR A 381 -11.80 2.91 20.88
C THR A 381 -12.69 2.18 21.89
N ASP A 382 -13.34 1.10 21.49
CA ASP A 382 -14.20 0.28 22.37
C ASP A 382 -13.42 -0.32 23.55
N ALA A 383 -12.13 -0.58 23.34
CA ALA A 383 -11.24 -1.15 24.35
C ALA A 383 -10.56 -0.11 25.26
N GLY A 384 -10.79 1.19 25.00
CA GLY A 384 -10.12 2.30 25.69
C GLY A 384 -8.61 2.38 25.42
N ILE A 385 -8.17 1.92 24.21
CA ILE A 385 -6.76 1.95 23.82
C ILE A 385 -6.51 3.18 22.95
N HIS A 386 -5.61 4.05 23.38
CA HIS A 386 -5.17 5.19 22.58
C HIS A 386 -4.46 4.69 21.31
N HIS A 387 -4.83 5.25 20.16
CA HIS A 387 -4.27 4.86 18.87
C HIS A 387 -4.22 6.03 17.90
N GLU A 388 -3.35 5.93 16.91
CA GLU A 388 -3.24 6.89 15.82
C GLU A 388 -3.54 6.19 14.48
N ILE A 389 -4.32 6.85 13.62
CA ILE A 389 -4.60 6.38 12.27
C ILE A 389 -3.65 7.07 11.31
N ILE A 390 -2.84 6.28 10.59
CA ILE A 390 -1.92 6.79 9.59
C ILE A 390 -2.58 6.69 8.21
N ARG A 391 -2.87 7.85 7.62
CA ARG A 391 -3.39 8.00 6.25
C ARG A 391 -2.37 8.77 5.40
N LYS A 392 -2.60 8.81 4.08
CA LYS A 392 -1.69 9.44 3.10
C LYS A 392 -1.25 10.86 3.48
N ASP A 393 -2.15 11.63 4.09
CA ASP A 393 -1.94 13.04 4.42
C ASP A 393 -1.88 13.32 5.94
N SER A 394 -1.71 12.27 6.77
CA SER A 394 -1.60 12.42 8.22
C SER A 394 -0.25 12.98 8.61
N THR A 395 -0.25 13.98 9.48
CA THR A 395 0.92 14.33 10.28
C THR A 395 0.99 13.39 11.48
N PHE A 396 2.04 12.61 11.61
CA PHE A 396 2.26 11.74 12.77
C PHE A 396 3.75 11.72 13.10
N SER A 397 4.09 11.43 14.35
CA SER A 397 5.49 11.16 14.71
C SER A 397 5.80 9.69 14.45
N ALA A 398 6.78 9.43 13.58
CA ALA A 398 7.26 8.09 13.30
C ALA A 398 7.90 7.41 14.51
N THR A 399 8.30 8.20 15.52
CA THR A 399 9.02 7.79 16.72
C THR A 399 8.12 7.66 17.94
N SER A 400 6.89 8.19 17.91
CA SER A 400 5.98 8.11 19.05
C SER A 400 5.56 6.65 19.32
N SER A 401 5.63 6.24 20.60
CA SER A 401 5.16 4.92 21.06
C SER A 401 3.63 4.76 20.93
N GLY A 402 3.13 3.55 21.13
CA GLY A 402 1.70 3.23 21.12
C GLY A 402 1.21 2.53 19.85
N VAL A 403 -0.12 2.48 19.70
CA VAL A 403 -0.79 1.75 18.62
C VAL A 403 -0.97 2.64 17.40
N LYS A 404 -0.56 2.13 16.24
CA LYS A 404 -0.70 2.78 14.93
C LYS A 404 -1.53 1.89 14.02
N ILE A 405 -2.57 2.43 13.40
CA ILE A 405 -3.42 1.71 12.45
C ILE A 405 -3.15 2.26 11.06
N VAL A 406 -2.78 1.40 10.14
CA VAL A 406 -2.30 1.82 8.82
C VAL A 406 -2.66 0.77 7.76
N ASN A 407 -2.94 1.20 6.52
CA ASN A 407 -3.00 0.24 5.41
C ASN A 407 -1.60 -0.11 4.91
N VAL A 408 -1.48 -1.26 4.23
CA VAL A 408 -0.18 -1.77 3.75
C VAL A 408 0.56 -0.78 2.84
N PHE A 409 -0.15 0.01 2.03
CA PHE A 409 0.48 0.98 1.12
C PHE A 409 1.11 2.15 1.89
N ASN A 410 0.43 2.64 2.92
CA ASN A 410 0.93 3.71 3.78
C ASN A 410 1.92 3.20 4.84
N ALA A 411 1.92 1.90 5.13
CA ALA A 411 2.89 1.26 6.02
C ALA A 411 4.29 1.17 5.39
N LYS A 412 4.39 1.35 4.08
CA LYS A 412 5.67 1.31 3.39
C LYS A 412 6.60 2.41 3.92
N GLY A 413 7.85 2.03 4.22
CA GLY A 413 8.83 2.92 4.85
C GLY A 413 8.70 3.05 6.37
N LEU A 414 7.58 2.63 6.98
CA LEU A 414 7.41 2.58 8.43
C LEU A 414 7.95 1.29 9.04
N GLU A 415 8.18 1.34 10.35
CA GLU A 415 8.65 0.20 11.14
C GLU A 415 7.99 0.22 12.51
N PHE A 416 7.61 -0.96 12.98
CA PHE A 416 6.97 -1.12 14.28
C PHE A 416 7.70 -2.19 15.08
N THR A 417 7.78 -2.00 16.38
CA THR A 417 8.37 -3.03 17.26
C THR A 417 7.62 -4.35 17.11
N ARG A 418 6.30 -4.27 17.04
CA ARG A 418 5.40 -5.42 16.86
C ARG A 418 4.35 -5.11 15.81
N VAL A 419 3.96 -6.11 15.03
CA VAL A 419 2.93 -5.98 13.99
C VAL A 419 1.84 -7.00 14.18
N ILE A 420 0.60 -6.56 13.97
CA ILE A 420 -0.58 -7.41 13.87
C ILE A 420 -1.20 -7.23 12.48
N ILE A 421 -1.50 -8.33 11.82
CA ILE A 421 -2.25 -8.37 10.56
C ILE A 421 -3.55 -9.13 10.83
N PRO A 422 -4.62 -8.44 11.30
CA PRO A 422 -5.90 -9.08 11.58
C PRO A 422 -6.66 -9.37 10.30
N GLN A 423 -7.62 -10.30 10.38
CA GLN A 423 -8.49 -10.65 9.25
C GLN A 423 -7.68 -11.07 8.01
N PHE A 424 -6.66 -11.93 8.23
CA PHE A 424 -5.86 -12.50 7.16
C PHE A 424 -6.65 -13.57 6.41
N ILE A 425 -7.70 -13.13 5.71
CA ILE A 425 -8.71 -13.95 5.04
C ILE A 425 -8.77 -13.66 3.55
N GLN A 426 -9.37 -14.60 2.81
CA GLN A 426 -9.71 -14.39 1.40
C GLN A 426 -10.62 -13.17 1.26
N GLY A 427 -10.35 -12.33 0.25
CA GLY A 427 -11.04 -11.06 0.06
C GLY A 427 -10.34 -9.85 0.70
N ASN A 428 -9.42 -10.10 1.64
CA ASN A 428 -8.51 -9.10 2.16
C ASN A 428 -7.08 -9.35 1.65
N PHE A 429 -6.61 -10.60 1.76
CA PHE A 429 -5.33 -11.07 1.25
C PHE A 429 -5.52 -12.44 0.57
N PRO A 430 -5.66 -12.52 -0.77
CA PRO A 430 -5.78 -11.43 -1.75
C PRO A 430 -7.14 -10.74 -1.73
N PHE A 431 -7.25 -9.60 -2.43
CA PHE A 431 -8.53 -8.94 -2.67
C PHE A 431 -9.43 -9.80 -3.58
N HIS A 432 -10.74 -9.59 -3.51
CA HIS A 432 -11.63 -10.14 -4.54
C HIS A 432 -11.49 -9.32 -5.83
N VAL A 433 -10.93 -9.93 -6.85
CA VAL A 433 -10.89 -9.40 -8.21
C VAL A 433 -11.27 -10.53 -9.16
N HIS A 434 -12.19 -10.28 -10.07
CA HIS A 434 -12.50 -11.22 -11.13
C HIS A 434 -11.47 -11.06 -12.25
N HIS A 435 -10.63 -12.07 -12.41
CA HIS A 435 -9.73 -12.18 -13.55
C HIS A 435 -10.31 -13.20 -14.51
N THR A 436 -10.35 -12.85 -15.78
CA THR A 436 -10.83 -13.73 -16.87
C THR A 436 -9.68 -14.57 -17.45
N ASP A 437 -8.43 -14.29 -17.05
CA ASP A 437 -7.22 -14.89 -17.58
C ASP A 437 -6.27 -15.28 -16.45
N GLU A 438 -5.66 -16.47 -16.57
CA GLU A 438 -4.74 -17.05 -15.59
C GLU A 438 -3.47 -16.21 -15.40
N GLU A 439 -2.89 -15.63 -16.45
CA GLU A 439 -1.69 -14.80 -16.32
C GLU A 439 -1.94 -13.51 -15.55
N GLU A 440 -3.08 -12.85 -15.79
CA GLU A 440 -3.45 -11.69 -14.98
C GLU A 440 -3.68 -12.08 -13.53
N HIS A 441 -4.30 -13.24 -13.32
CA HIS A 441 -4.49 -13.77 -11.98
C HIS A 441 -3.15 -14.00 -11.28
N GLN A 442 -2.17 -14.63 -11.95
CA GLN A 442 -0.84 -14.85 -11.39
C GLN A 442 -0.09 -13.54 -11.13
N LEU A 443 -0.19 -12.57 -12.04
CA LEU A 443 0.40 -11.24 -11.84
C LEU A 443 -0.24 -10.50 -10.66
N PHE A 444 -1.55 -10.63 -10.50
CA PHE A 444 -2.29 -10.11 -9.37
C PHE A 444 -1.88 -10.78 -8.05
N LEU A 445 -1.76 -12.11 -8.03
CA LEU A 445 -1.27 -12.85 -6.85
C LEU A 445 0.16 -12.45 -6.50
N SER A 446 1.02 -12.23 -7.49
CA SER A 446 2.36 -11.71 -7.27
C SER A 446 2.37 -10.37 -6.54
N LYS A 447 1.51 -9.44 -6.95
CA LYS A 447 1.32 -8.15 -6.24
C LYS A 447 0.85 -8.36 -4.80
N CYS A 448 -0.10 -9.26 -4.59
CA CYS A 448 -0.60 -9.58 -3.25
C CYS A 448 0.49 -10.20 -2.37
N ARG A 449 1.35 -11.08 -2.92
CA ARG A 449 2.52 -11.62 -2.20
C ARG A 449 3.49 -10.50 -1.79
N ASN A 450 3.76 -9.56 -2.68
CA ASN A 450 4.59 -8.39 -2.36
C ASN A 450 3.96 -7.52 -1.26
N MET A 451 2.64 -7.31 -1.29
CA MET A 451 1.93 -6.59 -0.23
C MET A 451 2.06 -7.29 1.13
N ILE A 452 1.91 -8.60 1.17
CA ILE A 452 2.04 -9.40 2.40
C ILE A 452 3.49 -9.35 2.90
N TYR A 453 4.46 -9.51 2.01
CA TYR A 453 5.88 -9.37 2.33
C TYR A 453 6.17 -7.99 2.94
N VAL A 454 5.66 -6.91 2.33
CA VAL A 454 5.78 -5.56 2.88
C VAL A 454 5.15 -5.47 4.26
N ALA A 455 3.93 -5.97 4.45
CA ALA A 455 3.23 -5.93 5.74
C ALA A 455 4.00 -6.67 6.85
N MET A 456 4.44 -7.89 6.58
CA MET A 456 5.19 -8.72 7.54
C MET A 456 6.52 -8.10 7.91
N THR A 457 7.27 -7.58 6.92
CA THR A 457 8.59 -6.97 7.13
C THR A 457 8.54 -5.57 7.76
N ARG A 458 7.38 -5.06 8.15
CA ARG A 458 7.25 -3.88 9.03
C ARG A 458 7.56 -4.22 10.48
N ALA A 459 7.51 -5.49 10.87
CA ALA A 459 7.78 -5.95 12.23
C ALA A 459 9.28 -6.03 12.51
N LYS A 460 9.72 -5.42 13.63
CA LYS A 460 11.12 -5.50 14.10
C LYS A 460 11.36 -6.72 14.99
N PHE A 461 10.35 -7.14 15.76
CA PHE A 461 10.55 -8.17 16.78
C PHE A 461 9.45 -9.24 16.82
N SER A 462 8.16 -8.88 16.74
CA SER A 462 7.05 -9.84 16.81
C SER A 462 6.04 -9.60 15.69
N LEU A 463 5.54 -10.69 15.12
CA LEU A 463 4.52 -10.70 14.08
C LEU A 463 3.38 -11.63 14.49
N LEU A 464 2.15 -11.10 14.46
CA LEU A 464 0.91 -11.83 14.69
C LEU A 464 -0.02 -11.69 13.49
N LEU A 465 -0.43 -12.80 12.92
CA LEU A 465 -1.50 -12.88 11.93
C LEU A 465 -2.71 -13.55 12.57
N THR A 466 -3.90 -13.05 12.30
CA THR A 466 -5.13 -13.67 12.78
C THR A 466 -6.16 -13.81 11.66
N TYR A 467 -6.95 -14.88 11.70
CA TYR A 467 -8.02 -15.10 10.74
C TYR A 467 -9.21 -15.83 11.35
N THR A 468 -10.38 -15.73 10.71
CA THR A 468 -11.63 -16.30 11.22
C THR A 468 -12.29 -17.24 10.23
N GLY A 469 -12.97 -18.25 10.76
CA GLY A 469 -13.76 -19.21 10.00
C GLY A 469 -12.94 -20.04 9.03
N GLN A 470 -13.61 -20.58 8.00
CA GLN A 470 -12.96 -21.43 6.99
C GLN A 470 -12.36 -20.64 5.81
N ASN A 471 -12.48 -19.30 5.81
CA ASN A 471 -12.04 -18.43 4.72
C ASN A 471 -10.65 -17.85 4.94
N GLY A 472 -9.73 -18.59 5.56
CA GLY A 472 -8.33 -18.16 5.67
C GLY A 472 -7.75 -17.78 4.31
N SER A 473 -6.77 -16.86 4.31
CA SER A 473 -6.07 -16.48 3.09
C SER A 473 -5.45 -17.69 2.39
N GLN A 474 -5.56 -17.77 1.06
CA GLN A 474 -4.88 -18.82 0.29
C GLN A 474 -3.36 -18.84 0.50
N PHE A 475 -2.76 -17.70 0.86
CA PHE A 475 -1.33 -17.59 1.15
C PHE A 475 -0.89 -18.32 2.42
N ILE A 476 -1.82 -18.76 3.30
CA ILE A 476 -1.52 -19.63 4.42
C ILE A 476 -0.93 -20.96 3.92
N GLY A 477 -1.45 -21.47 2.79
CA GLY A 477 -0.91 -22.67 2.14
C GLY A 477 0.51 -22.52 1.58
N GLU A 478 0.99 -21.28 1.41
CA GLU A 478 2.35 -20.97 0.98
C GLU A 478 3.35 -20.85 2.15
N MET A 479 2.86 -20.85 3.40
CA MET A 479 3.67 -20.73 4.61
C MET A 479 4.02 -22.11 5.18
N PRO A 480 5.30 -22.49 5.25
CA PRO A 480 5.70 -23.74 5.91
C PRO A 480 5.31 -23.73 7.40
N PRO A 481 4.66 -24.79 7.92
CA PRO A 481 4.16 -24.84 9.30
C PRO A 481 5.23 -24.70 10.40
N ASN A 482 6.48 -24.99 10.07
CA ASN A 482 7.61 -24.84 10.99
C ASN A 482 8.07 -23.38 11.17
N LEU A 483 7.57 -22.44 10.36
CA LEU A 483 7.97 -21.03 10.41
C LEU A 483 7.03 -20.17 11.27
N TYR A 484 5.96 -20.73 11.84
CA TYR A 484 5.04 -20.01 12.71
C TYR A 484 4.46 -20.91 13.80
N LYS A 485 3.89 -20.29 14.83
CA LYS A 485 3.14 -20.96 15.89
C LYS A 485 1.64 -20.75 15.66
N THR A 486 0.83 -21.78 15.92
CA THR A 486 -0.64 -21.75 15.83
C THR A 486 -1.31 -21.48 17.17
N THR A 487 -0.55 -21.51 18.27
CA THR A 487 -1.03 -21.20 19.62
C THR A 487 -0.41 -19.89 20.09
N GLY A 488 -1.26 -18.94 20.49
CA GLY A 488 -0.80 -17.67 21.07
C GLY A 488 -0.41 -17.85 22.54
N GLU A 489 0.70 -17.24 22.95
CA GLU A 489 1.04 -17.07 24.35
C GLU A 489 0.60 -15.66 24.75
N LEU A 490 -0.45 -15.53 25.58
CA LEU A 490 -0.73 -14.29 26.27
C LEU A 490 0.25 -14.18 27.45
N PRO A 491 1.12 -13.17 27.51
CA PRO A 491 1.92 -12.95 28.70
C PRO A 491 1.00 -12.51 29.83
N PHE A 492 0.93 -13.30 30.89
CA PHE A 492 0.25 -12.91 32.11
C PHE A 492 1.01 -11.76 32.80
N ALA A 493 0.28 -10.70 33.16
CA ALA A 493 0.77 -9.73 34.12
C ALA A 493 0.77 -10.38 35.53
N GLY A 494 1.96 -10.69 36.04
CA GLY A 494 2.13 -11.23 37.39
C GLY A 494 3.06 -12.44 37.40
N ALA A 495 4.18 -12.26 38.05
CA ALA A 495 5.25 -13.21 38.19
C ALA A 495 4.77 -14.59 38.70
N ASP A 496 5.56 -15.55 38.32
CA ASP A 496 5.71 -16.92 38.79
C ASP A 496 4.88 -17.99 38.10
N ASN A 497 5.65 -18.71 37.28
CA ASN A 497 5.51 -20.14 36.98
C ASN A 497 4.10 -20.70 36.70
N CYS A 498 3.49 -20.31 35.58
CA CYS A 498 2.53 -21.20 34.93
C CYS A 498 2.44 -20.92 33.41
N LYS A 499 3.14 -21.70 32.63
CA LYS A 499 2.88 -21.82 31.18
C LYS A 499 1.53 -22.51 30.98
N LYS A 500 0.41 -21.76 31.06
CA LYS A 500 -0.88 -22.25 30.61
C LYS A 500 -0.97 -22.04 29.11
N ARG A 501 -1.06 -23.11 28.35
CA ARG A 501 -1.44 -23.10 26.94
C ARG A 501 -2.87 -22.59 26.83
N ILE A 502 -3.19 -21.84 25.76
CA ILE A 502 -4.55 -21.29 25.50
C ILE A 502 -5.60 -22.40 25.49
N ASN A 503 -5.25 -23.63 25.10
CA ASN A 503 -6.12 -24.80 25.17
C ASN A 503 -6.47 -25.21 26.61
N ASP A 504 -5.75 -24.73 27.63
CA ASP A 504 -6.04 -24.98 29.04
C ASP A 504 -6.87 -23.85 29.69
N ILE A 505 -7.11 -22.75 28.95
CA ILE A 505 -8.11 -21.76 29.33
C ILE A 505 -9.47 -22.32 28.86
N ILE A 506 -9.97 -23.29 29.63
CA ILE A 506 -11.39 -23.59 29.63
C ILE A 506 -12.05 -22.28 30.05
N ILE A 507 -12.52 -21.52 29.07
CA ILE A 507 -13.54 -20.50 29.29
C ILE A 507 -14.67 -21.34 29.92
N PRO A 508 -15.03 -21.11 31.22
CA PRO A 508 -16.18 -21.82 31.76
C PRO A 508 -17.29 -21.56 30.73
N PRO A 509 -18.00 -22.59 30.28
CA PRO A 509 -19.07 -22.37 29.34
C PRO A 509 -19.89 -21.26 29.98
N VAL A 510 -19.90 -20.08 29.34
CA VAL A 510 -20.97 -19.13 29.60
C VAL A 510 -22.18 -20.04 29.41
N LYS A 511 -22.91 -20.36 30.49
CA LYS A 511 -24.18 -21.04 30.38
C LYS A 511 -24.89 -20.31 29.26
N MET A 512 -24.78 -20.84 28.06
CA MET A 512 -25.69 -20.51 26.99
C MET A 512 -27.03 -20.77 27.66
N LYS A 513 -27.77 -19.72 27.92
CA LYS A 513 -29.21 -19.88 28.07
C LYS A 513 -29.56 -20.77 26.89
N GLU A 514 -29.98 -21.97 27.19
CA GLU A 514 -30.42 -22.98 26.24
C GLU A 514 -31.10 -22.25 25.09
N LYS A 515 -30.60 -22.50 23.88
CA LYS A 515 -31.36 -22.08 22.69
C LYS A 515 -32.78 -22.50 22.98
N PRO A 516 -33.75 -21.58 23.00
CA PRO A 516 -35.13 -22.01 23.00
C PRO A 516 -35.25 -22.93 21.80
N GLU A 517 -35.69 -24.15 22.04
CA GLU A 517 -35.97 -25.14 21.01
C GLU A 517 -36.62 -24.45 19.84
N SER A 518 -36.15 -24.75 18.65
CA SER A 518 -36.55 -24.24 17.36
C SER A 518 -38.06 -24.28 17.14
N GLY A 519 -38.78 -23.35 17.74
CA GLY A 519 -40.08 -22.91 17.31
C GLY A 519 -39.89 -21.67 16.44
N GLY A 520 -39.75 -21.90 15.12
CA GLY A 520 -39.37 -20.88 14.14
C GLY A 520 -40.21 -19.62 14.19
N LYS A 521 -39.74 -18.59 14.88
CA LYS A 521 -40.16 -17.22 14.57
C LYS A 521 -39.13 -16.62 13.65
N ASP A 522 -39.47 -16.60 12.35
CA ASP A 522 -38.71 -15.91 11.31
C ASP A 522 -38.42 -14.44 11.76
N LEU A 523 -37.25 -13.92 11.36
CA LEU A 523 -36.83 -12.54 11.60
C LEU A 523 -37.91 -11.50 11.25
N LYS A 524 -38.72 -11.76 10.22
CA LYS A 524 -39.89 -10.95 9.86
C LYS A 524 -40.89 -10.89 10.99
N THR A 525 -41.24 -12.05 11.54
CA THR A 525 -42.23 -12.20 12.65
C THR A 525 -41.72 -11.50 13.93
N TYR A 526 -40.41 -11.54 14.17
CA TYR A 526 -39.78 -10.82 15.29
C TYR A 526 -40.03 -9.31 15.18
N PHE A 527 -39.69 -8.68 14.05
CA PHE A 527 -39.88 -7.24 13.89
C PHE A 527 -41.34 -6.82 13.87
N GLN A 528 -42.22 -7.66 13.29
CA GLN A 528 -43.66 -7.44 13.35
C GLN A 528 -44.20 -7.50 14.78
N SER A 529 -43.69 -8.40 15.62
CA SER A 529 -44.10 -8.48 17.04
C SER A 529 -43.64 -7.26 17.87
N LYS A 530 -42.63 -6.50 17.39
CA LYS A 530 -42.21 -5.22 17.97
C LYS A 530 -43.01 -4.02 17.42
N GLY A 531 -44.09 -4.27 16.65
CA GLY A 531 -44.94 -3.23 16.07
C GLY A 531 -44.32 -2.47 14.88
N LEU A 532 -43.30 -3.02 14.26
CA LEU A 532 -42.57 -2.36 13.15
C LEU A 532 -43.13 -2.80 11.79
N GLU A 533 -43.17 -1.87 10.85
CA GLU A 533 -43.54 -2.16 9.46
C GLU A 533 -42.36 -2.88 8.76
N VAL A 534 -42.68 -4.04 8.17
CA VAL A 534 -41.69 -4.92 7.52
C VAL A 534 -42.08 -5.16 6.06
N ILE A 535 -41.13 -4.89 5.15
CA ILE A 535 -41.27 -5.19 3.72
C ILE A 535 -40.28 -6.32 3.39
N ASP A 536 -40.84 -7.53 3.15
CA ASP A 536 -40.04 -8.72 2.85
C ASP A 536 -40.03 -9.02 1.35
N LYS A 537 -38.91 -8.83 0.69
CA LYS A 537 -38.67 -9.17 -0.72
C LYS A 537 -37.63 -10.28 -0.91
N ARG A 538 -37.24 -10.99 0.16
CA ARG A 538 -36.20 -12.03 0.12
C ARG A 538 -36.52 -13.18 -0.85
N THR A 539 -37.78 -13.55 -0.99
CA THR A 539 -38.23 -14.58 -1.94
C THR A 539 -38.06 -14.21 -3.41
N ALA A 540 -38.01 -12.91 -3.70
CA ALA A 540 -37.77 -12.38 -5.04
C ALA A 540 -36.32 -11.89 -5.26
N GLY A 541 -35.35 -12.42 -4.48
CA GLY A 541 -33.94 -12.02 -4.56
C GLY A 541 -33.61 -10.65 -3.95
N GLY A 542 -34.59 -10.03 -3.24
CA GLY A 542 -34.41 -8.73 -2.58
C GLY A 542 -34.01 -8.85 -1.10
N CYS A 543 -34.29 -7.79 -0.35
CA CYS A 543 -33.95 -7.67 1.07
C CYS A 543 -35.22 -7.69 1.96
N LEU A 544 -35.03 -8.02 3.24
CA LEU A 544 -35.99 -7.71 4.30
C LEU A 544 -35.73 -6.27 4.76
N TRP A 545 -36.73 -5.42 4.72
CA TRP A 545 -36.69 -4.04 5.17
C TRP A 545 -37.54 -3.81 6.40
N ILE A 546 -37.02 -3.08 7.37
CA ILE A 546 -37.72 -2.62 8.57
C ILE A 546 -37.77 -1.09 8.46
N ILE A 547 -38.98 -0.55 8.37
CA ILE A 547 -39.18 0.89 8.13
C ILE A 547 -39.17 1.65 9.44
N GLY A 548 -38.39 2.72 9.51
CA GLY A 548 -38.31 3.60 10.67
C GLY A 548 -37.00 4.38 10.71
N GLU A 549 -36.93 5.36 11.59
CA GLU A 549 -35.78 6.19 11.81
C GLU A 549 -34.67 5.42 12.54
N LYS A 550 -33.40 5.73 12.20
CA LYS A 550 -32.22 5.05 12.75
C LYS A 550 -32.20 5.05 14.28
N LYS A 551 -32.59 6.15 14.93
CA LYS A 551 -32.62 6.27 16.39
C LYS A 551 -33.61 5.29 17.03
N GLN A 552 -34.79 5.09 16.43
CA GLN A 552 -35.83 4.19 16.91
C GLN A 552 -35.47 2.72 16.68
N LEU A 553 -34.92 2.41 15.53
CA LEU A 553 -34.62 1.03 15.13
C LEU A 553 -33.34 0.47 15.76
N SER A 554 -32.34 1.31 16.06
CA SER A 554 -31.02 0.85 16.54
C SER A 554 -31.04 -0.11 17.73
N PRO A 555 -31.84 0.09 18.79
CA PRO A 555 -31.88 -0.86 19.91
C PRO A 555 -32.47 -2.21 19.50
N ILE A 556 -33.58 -2.19 18.72
CA ILE A 556 -34.31 -3.38 18.29
C ILE A 556 -33.49 -4.18 17.27
N VAL A 557 -32.80 -3.49 16.38
CA VAL A 557 -31.91 -4.11 15.40
C VAL A 557 -30.75 -4.80 16.09
N LYS A 558 -30.11 -4.17 17.08
CA LYS A 558 -29.04 -4.80 17.87
C LYS A 558 -29.51 -6.06 18.60
N GLU A 559 -30.74 -6.04 19.14
CA GLU A 559 -31.33 -7.22 19.76
C GLU A 559 -31.56 -8.33 18.72
N ALA A 560 -32.08 -7.98 17.53
CA ALA A 560 -32.26 -8.92 16.43
C ALA A 560 -30.95 -9.49 15.89
N GLU A 561 -29.91 -8.69 15.78
CA GLU A 561 -28.56 -9.14 15.38
C GLU A 561 -28.00 -10.17 16.37
N GLN A 562 -28.23 -9.97 17.66
CA GLN A 562 -27.81 -10.91 18.72
C GLN A 562 -28.62 -12.22 18.71
N LEU A 563 -29.94 -12.14 18.48
CA LEU A 563 -30.85 -13.30 18.57
C LEU A 563 -30.83 -14.16 17.29
N TYR A 564 -30.70 -13.53 16.14
CA TYR A 564 -30.90 -14.18 14.84
C TYR A 564 -29.62 -14.17 13.96
N GLY A 565 -28.54 -13.50 14.37
CA GLY A 565 -27.34 -13.35 13.57
C GLY A 565 -27.56 -12.58 12.25
N ALA A 566 -28.57 -11.72 12.19
CA ALA A 566 -29.02 -11.05 10.99
C ALA A 566 -28.40 -9.65 10.88
N TYR A 567 -27.27 -9.53 10.23
CA TYR A 567 -26.62 -8.25 10.01
C TYR A 567 -27.20 -7.49 8.83
N GLY A 568 -27.37 -6.16 8.97
CA GLY A 568 -27.90 -5.31 7.94
C GLY A 568 -27.41 -3.87 8.04
N GLN A 569 -27.98 -3.00 7.22
CA GLN A 569 -27.58 -1.60 7.12
C GLN A 569 -28.77 -0.64 7.16
N PHE A 570 -28.55 0.57 7.68
CA PHE A 570 -29.50 1.66 7.58
C PHE A 570 -29.35 2.39 6.24
N SER A 571 -30.49 2.76 5.65
CA SER A 571 -30.57 3.52 4.42
C SER A 571 -31.67 4.57 4.51
N SER A 572 -31.51 5.68 3.79
CA SER A 572 -32.56 6.69 3.58
C SER A 572 -33.76 6.17 2.79
N GLY A 573 -33.67 4.93 2.28
CA GLY A 573 -34.70 4.26 1.51
C GLY A 573 -34.53 4.41 0.00
N GLY A 574 -35.30 3.58 -0.72
CA GLY A 574 -35.29 3.51 -2.19
C GLY A 574 -36.69 3.18 -2.72
N SER A 575 -36.77 2.78 -3.99
CA SER A 575 -38.05 2.41 -4.64
C SER A 575 -38.81 1.30 -3.87
N ALA A 576 -38.09 0.36 -3.26
CA ALA A 576 -38.65 -0.75 -2.48
C ALA A 576 -39.38 -0.29 -1.22
N THR A 577 -38.98 0.83 -0.63
CA THR A 577 -39.54 1.40 0.61
C THR A 577 -40.36 2.66 0.37
N LYS A 578 -40.68 2.99 -0.89
CA LYS A 578 -41.27 4.27 -1.29
C LYS A 578 -40.51 5.47 -0.73
N ARG A 579 -39.16 5.40 -0.76
CA ARG A 579 -38.21 6.40 -0.25
C ARG A 579 -38.28 6.69 1.26
N ARG A 580 -38.85 5.77 2.05
CA ARG A 580 -38.86 5.88 3.52
C ARG A 580 -37.58 5.27 4.11
N PRO A 581 -36.99 5.86 5.15
CA PRO A 581 -35.78 5.34 5.79
C PRO A 581 -36.06 4.01 6.50
N GLY A 582 -35.00 3.20 6.64
CA GLY A 582 -35.13 1.91 7.32
C GLY A 582 -33.80 1.15 7.40
N TRP A 583 -33.86 0.05 8.16
CA TRP A 583 -32.79 -0.94 8.20
C TRP A 583 -33.12 -2.10 7.25
N TYR A 584 -32.13 -2.66 6.57
CA TYR A 584 -32.33 -3.78 5.66
C TYR A 584 -31.25 -4.85 5.81
N THR A 585 -31.64 -6.10 5.56
CA THR A 585 -30.72 -7.25 5.53
C THR A 585 -31.05 -8.19 4.37
N LYS A 586 -30.02 -8.89 3.88
CA LYS A 586 -30.10 -9.92 2.83
C LYS A 586 -30.15 -11.34 3.40
N CYS A 587 -30.24 -11.53 4.71
CA CYS A 587 -30.32 -12.87 5.29
C CYS A 587 -31.39 -13.70 4.58
N LYS A 588 -31.04 -14.93 4.15
CA LYS A 588 -31.98 -15.88 3.58
C LYS A 588 -33.04 -16.24 4.64
N LYS A 589 -34.25 -16.55 4.19
CA LYS A 589 -35.32 -17.08 5.05
C LYS A 589 -34.89 -18.33 5.78
#